data_1fd2994e8d7abab3a9e9aa4b5cb27fc7
#
_entry.id   1fd2994e8d7abab3a9e9aa4b5cb27fc7
#
_cell.length_a   1.000
_cell.length_b   1.000
_cell.length_c   1.000
_cell.angle_alpha   90.00
_cell.angle_beta   90.00
_cell.angle_gamma   90.00
#
_symmetry.space_group_name_H-M   'P 1'
#
loop_
_entity.id
_entity.type
_entity.pdbx_description
1 polymer ?
#
loop_
_entity_poly.entity_id
_entity_poly.type
_entity_poly.pdbx_seq_one_letter_code
_entity_poly.pdbx_strand_id
1 'polypeptide(L)'
;MCPHSVHAVIAVKSLDSAKSRLAGVLAPAHRSRLVLAMFTDTVRAAAAVEAITGITVVTPDPAISAAARALGAEVHPEPAGAGADPDALNTALADAATALRSRYPDSGVLALQADLPGLCPQELAAVLTSAPNDSRALVADHAGTGTAALFAPAGIPLRPRFGRDSAHRHRTDGARELHGDWPGLRQDVDTAADLAAVQSLGTGPATAALLRELELPYRVRETVTQVCGPVPAP
;
A
#
# COMPACT_ATOMS: atom_id res chain seq x y z
N MET A 1 23.95 3.84 -8.50
CA MET A 1 23.13 5.07 -8.55
C MET A 1 22.39 5.11 -7.23
N CYS A 2 22.47 6.18 -6.43
CA CYS A 2 21.73 6.24 -5.16
C CYS A 2 20.24 6.06 -5.45
N PRO A 3 19.51 5.24 -4.67
CA PRO A 3 18.08 5.12 -4.84
C PRO A 3 17.45 6.51 -4.68
N HIS A 4 16.61 6.88 -5.64
CA HIS A 4 15.87 8.13 -5.55
C HIS A 4 15.00 8.08 -4.28
N SER A 5 15.02 9.16 -3.50
CA SER A 5 14.11 9.32 -2.36
C SER A 5 12.66 9.19 -2.82
N VAL A 6 11.86 8.42 -2.10
CA VAL A 6 10.43 8.19 -2.39
C VAL A 6 9.60 8.50 -1.15
N HIS A 7 8.50 9.24 -1.34
CA HIS A 7 7.45 9.39 -0.33
C HIS A 7 6.27 8.49 -0.66
N ALA A 8 5.89 7.62 0.27
CA ALA A 8 4.69 6.80 0.14
C ALA A 8 3.45 7.59 0.61
N VAL A 9 2.36 7.45 -0.14
CA VAL A 9 1.03 7.95 0.24
C VAL A 9 0.09 6.76 0.33
N ILE A 10 -0.57 6.61 1.48
CA ILE A 10 -1.52 5.53 1.74
C ILE A 10 -2.85 6.17 2.13
N ALA A 11 -3.91 5.90 1.35
CA ALA A 11 -5.24 6.39 1.66
C ALA A 11 -6.10 5.29 2.31
N VAL A 12 -6.75 5.62 3.42
CA VAL A 12 -7.63 4.69 4.16
C VAL A 12 -8.94 5.40 4.44
N LYS A 13 -10.05 4.83 3.98
CA LYS A 13 -11.41 5.32 4.30
C LYS A 13 -11.78 4.98 5.74
N SER A 14 -12.96 5.47 6.20
CA SER A 14 -13.49 5.11 7.51
C SER A 14 -13.57 3.60 7.72
N LEU A 15 -13.23 3.15 8.92
CA LEU A 15 -13.28 1.76 9.34
C LEU A 15 -14.72 1.21 9.40
N ASP A 16 -15.72 2.06 9.60
CA ASP A 16 -17.13 1.65 9.79
C ASP A 16 -17.71 0.92 8.57
N SER A 17 -17.29 1.31 7.36
CA SER A 17 -17.74 0.70 6.10
C SER A 17 -16.75 -0.32 5.52
N ALA A 18 -15.67 -0.60 6.25
CA ALA A 18 -14.57 -1.37 5.72
C ALA A 18 -14.90 -2.85 5.50
N LYS A 19 -14.44 -3.39 4.37
CA LYS A 19 -14.46 -4.82 4.06
C LYS A 19 -15.85 -5.48 4.21
N SER A 20 -16.88 -4.83 3.68
CA SER A 20 -18.27 -5.36 3.74
C SER A 20 -18.40 -6.75 3.12
N ARG A 21 -17.58 -7.11 2.13
CA ARG A 21 -17.55 -8.45 1.51
C ARG A 21 -17.04 -9.55 2.43
N LEU A 22 -16.43 -9.18 3.57
CA LEU A 22 -16.05 -10.13 4.65
C LEU A 22 -17.16 -10.33 5.68
N ALA A 23 -18.35 -9.73 5.52
CA ALA A 23 -19.44 -9.82 6.50
C ALA A 23 -19.96 -11.25 6.73
N GLY A 24 -19.74 -12.17 5.79
CA GLY A 24 -20.09 -13.59 5.95
C GLY A 24 -19.14 -14.38 6.86
N VAL A 25 -17.94 -13.85 7.15
CA VAL A 25 -16.90 -14.54 7.94
C VAL A 25 -16.45 -13.74 9.16
N LEU A 26 -16.64 -12.42 9.17
CA LEU A 26 -16.20 -11.55 10.26
C LEU A 26 -17.29 -10.58 10.72
N ALA A 27 -17.49 -10.47 12.02
CA ALA A 27 -18.33 -9.45 12.63
C ALA A 27 -17.80 -8.03 12.33
N PRO A 28 -18.64 -6.97 12.35
CA PRO A 28 -18.21 -5.61 12.04
C PRO A 28 -16.98 -5.15 12.81
N ALA A 29 -16.95 -5.34 14.13
CA ALA A 29 -15.81 -4.98 14.98
C ALA A 29 -14.51 -5.71 14.59
N HIS A 30 -14.60 -6.98 14.17
CA HIS A 30 -13.44 -7.76 13.72
C HIS A 30 -12.95 -7.26 12.36
N ARG A 31 -13.85 -6.82 11.46
CA ARG A 31 -13.45 -6.23 10.17
C ARG A 31 -12.67 -4.93 10.35
N SER A 32 -13.12 -4.04 11.24
CA SER A 32 -12.41 -2.80 11.56
C SER A 32 -11.04 -3.09 12.15
N ARG A 33 -10.93 -4.07 13.05
CA ARG A 33 -9.64 -4.51 13.61
C ARG A 33 -8.74 -5.13 12.55
N LEU A 34 -9.30 -5.89 11.59
CA LEU A 34 -8.53 -6.47 10.50
C LEU A 34 -7.95 -5.39 9.59
N VAL A 35 -8.73 -4.39 9.21
CA VAL A 35 -8.23 -3.26 8.41
C VAL A 35 -7.10 -2.54 9.13
N LEU A 36 -7.24 -2.28 10.42
CA LEU A 36 -6.19 -1.63 11.22
C LEU A 36 -4.91 -2.47 11.31
N ALA A 37 -5.05 -3.80 11.46
CA ALA A 37 -3.91 -4.72 11.49
C ALA A 37 -3.19 -4.80 10.14
N MET A 38 -3.94 -4.93 9.03
CA MET A 38 -3.38 -4.95 7.67
C MET A 38 -2.68 -3.62 7.34
N PHE A 39 -3.32 -2.49 7.64
CA PHE A 39 -2.73 -1.17 7.51
C PHE A 39 -1.40 -1.07 8.28
N THR A 40 -1.37 -1.54 9.53
CA THR A 40 -0.17 -1.55 10.36
C THR A 40 0.97 -2.33 9.73
N ASP A 41 0.69 -3.52 9.21
CA ASP A 41 1.69 -4.36 8.54
C ASP A 41 2.17 -3.73 7.24
N THR A 42 1.27 -3.16 6.43
CA THR A 42 1.60 -2.46 5.18
C THR A 42 2.52 -1.26 5.43
N VAL A 43 2.18 -0.42 6.42
CA VAL A 43 3.01 0.75 6.78
C VAL A 43 4.38 0.32 7.28
N ARG A 44 4.46 -0.72 8.11
CA ARG A 44 5.75 -1.25 8.62
C ARG A 44 6.61 -1.81 7.48
N ALA A 45 6.02 -2.55 6.56
CA ALA A 45 6.74 -3.08 5.41
C ALA A 45 7.25 -1.95 4.51
N ALA A 46 6.45 -0.93 4.24
CA ALA A 46 6.86 0.23 3.47
C ALA A 46 7.97 1.03 4.17
N ALA A 47 7.86 1.25 5.49
CA ALA A 47 8.87 1.96 6.28
C ALA A 47 10.22 1.24 6.36
N ALA A 48 10.25 -0.07 6.15
CA ALA A 48 11.47 -0.86 6.12
C ALA A 48 12.24 -0.79 4.78
N VAL A 49 11.68 -0.13 3.77
CA VAL A 49 12.35 0.07 2.46
C VAL A 49 13.22 1.32 2.51
N GLU A 50 14.52 1.18 2.36
CA GLU A 50 15.50 2.28 2.46
C GLU A 50 15.19 3.46 1.54
N ALA A 51 14.68 3.20 0.32
CA ALA A 51 14.30 4.24 -0.62
C ALA A 51 13.08 5.07 -0.16
N ILE A 52 12.25 4.55 0.77
CA ILE A 52 11.07 5.25 1.28
C ILE A 52 11.49 6.12 2.48
N THR A 53 11.62 7.41 2.25
CA THR A 53 12.10 8.39 3.23
C THR A 53 10.99 9.01 4.08
N GLY A 54 9.73 8.78 3.71
CA GLY A 54 8.57 9.25 4.46
C GLY A 54 7.28 8.57 4.02
N ILE A 55 6.32 8.48 4.95
CA ILE A 55 4.98 7.93 4.68
C ILE A 55 3.95 8.95 5.12
N THR A 56 3.01 9.26 4.23
CA THR A 56 1.86 10.12 4.49
C THR A 56 0.59 9.30 4.37
N VAL A 57 -0.26 9.38 5.38
CA VAL A 57 -1.56 8.69 5.41
C VAL A 57 -2.66 9.71 5.24
N VAL A 58 -3.55 9.47 4.28
CA VAL A 58 -4.74 10.27 4.06
C VAL A 58 -5.95 9.51 4.59
N THR A 59 -6.63 10.05 5.60
CA THR A 59 -7.76 9.37 6.23
C THR A 59 -8.64 10.34 7.02
N PRO A 60 -9.98 10.17 6.98
CA PRO A 60 -10.89 10.85 7.89
C PRO A 60 -11.02 10.10 9.24
N ASP A 61 -10.49 8.86 9.34
CA ASP A 61 -10.69 7.99 10.50
C ASP A 61 -9.70 8.32 11.63
N PRO A 62 -10.18 8.64 12.85
CA PRO A 62 -9.30 9.01 13.96
C PRO A 62 -8.45 7.84 14.46
N ALA A 63 -8.93 6.59 14.38
CA ALA A 63 -8.16 5.43 14.82
C ALA A 63 -7.00 5.14 13.85
N ILE A 64 -7.25 5.25 12.54
CA ILE A 64 -6.19 5.15 11.52
C ILE A 64 -5.19 6.31 11.67
N SER A 65 -5.66 7.53 11.92
CA SER A 65 -4.79 8.69 12.16
C SER A 65 -3.89 8.49 13.37
N ALA A 66 -4.43 7.96 14.47
CA ALA A 66 -3.65 7.65 15.67
C ALA A 66 -2.61 6.55 15.41
N ALA A 67 -3.01 5.46 14.73
CA ALA A 67 -2.11 4.38 14.35
C ALA A 67 -0.99 4.85 13.41
N ALA A 68 -1.31 5.67 12.41
CA ALA A 68 -0.33 6.24 11.49
C ALA A 68 0.75 7.04 12.22
N ARG A 69 0.35 7.93 13.13
CA ARG A 69 1.30 8.70 13.96
C ARG A 69 2.15 7.81 14.85
N ALA A 70 1.55 6.78 15.47
CA ALA A 70 2.28 5.81 16.29
C ALA A 70 3.33 5.00 15.50
N LEU A 71 3.11 4.84 14.19
CA LEU A 71 4.04 4.20 13.26
C LEU A 71 5.07 5.18 12.64
N GLY A 72 5.06 6.46 13.04
CA GLY A 72 5.96 7.49 12.51
C GLY A 72 5.53 8.09 11.16
N ALA A 73 4.31 7.78 10.68
CA ALA A 73 3.78 8.37 9.48
C ALA A 73 3.14 9.75 9.73
N GLU A 74 3.24 10.65 8.76
CA GLU A 74 2.50 11.91 8.74
C GLU A 74 1.04 11.64 8.37
N VAL A 75 0.12 12.46 8.88
CA VAL A 75 -1.30 12.41 8.50
C VAL A 75 -1.65 13.67 7.73
N HIS A 76 -2.11 13.46 6.50
CA HIS A 76 -2.63 14.52 5.64
C HIS A 76 -4.16 14.58 5.77
N PRO A 77 -4.76 15.76 6.00
CA PRO A 77 -6.21 15.88 6.11
C PRO A 77 -6.87 15.52 4.77
N GLU A 78 -8.01 14.84 4.84
CA GLU A 78 -8.83 14.62 3.64
C GLU A 78 -9.44 15.96 3.19
N PRO A 79 -9.46 16.26 1.87
CA PRO A 79 -10.06 17.49 1.37
C PRO A 79 -11.52 17.64 1.80
N ALA A 80 -11.94 18.87 2.13
CA ALA A 80 -13.30 19.14 2.57
C ALA A 80 -14.31 18.74 1.47
N GLY A 81 -15.38 18.01 1.86
CA GLY A 81 -16.42 17.56 0.92
C GLY A 81 -16.13 16.25 0.20
N ALA A 82 -14.99 15.61 0.45
CA ALA A 82 -14.60 14.35 -0.21
C ALA A 82 -15.62 13.21 -0.02
N GLY A 83 -16.35 13.18 1.09
CA GLY A 83 -17.29 12.07 1.40
C GLY A 83 -18.47 11.90 0.42
N ALA A 84 -18.79 12.90 -0.40
CA ALA A 84 -19.88 12.84 -1.40
C ALA A 84 -19.36 12.60 -2.83
N ASP A 85 -18.04 12.67 -3.06
CA ASP A 85 -17.44 12.51 -4.37
C ASP A 85 -17.08 11.03 -4.62
N PRO A 86 -17.60 10.39 -5.69
CA PRO A 86 -17.19 9.04 -6.08
C PRO A 86 -15.69 8.92 -6.37
N ASP A 87 -15.02 10.03 -6.70
CA ASP A 87 -13.58 10.11 -6.96
C ASP A 87 -12.75 10.63 -5.77
N ALA A 88 -13.37 10.74 -4.58
CA ALA A 88 -12.75 11.27 -3.36
C ALA A 88 -11.38 10.69 -3.04
N LEU A 89 -11.21 9.37 -3.21
CA LEU A 89 -9.93 8.69 -3.00
C LEU A 89 -8.83 9.25 -3.91
N ASN A 90 -9.13 9.43 -5.19
CA ASN A 90 -8.16 9.92 -6.17
C ASN A 90 -7.84 11.40 -5.94
N THR A 91 -8.85 12.19 -5.58
CA THR A 91 -8.68 13.60 -5.19
C THR A 91 -7.76 13.72 -3.97
N ALA A 92 -8.01 12.93 -2.93
CA ALA A 92 -7.20 12.92 -1.70
C ALA A 92 -5.74 12.51 -1.97
N LEU A 93 -5.53 11.47 -2.78
CA LEU A 93 -4.19 11.03 -3.17
C LEU A 93 -3.47 12.08 -4.03
N ALA A 94 -4.17 12.75 -4.94
CA ALA A 94 -3.58 13.79 -5.79
C ALA A 94 -3.19 15.04 -4.98
N ASP A 95 -4.03 15.44 -4.01
CA ASP A 95 -3.78 16.56 -3.12
C ASP A 95 -2.55 16.29 -2.22
N ALA A 96 -2.50 15.12 -1.56
CA ALA A 96 -1.36 14.70 -0.77
C ALA A 96 -0.06 14.63 -1.61
N ALA A 97 -0.13 14.07 -2.83
CA ALA A 97 1.01 14.01 -3.72
C ALA A 97 1.50 15.41 -4.13
N THR A 98 0.59 16.36 -4.33
CA THR A 98 0.92 17.75 -4.66
C THR A 98 1.61 18.44 -3.48
N ALA A 99 1.11 18.26 -2.25
CA ALA A 99 1.72 18.80 -1.04
C ALA A 99 3.12 18.23 -0.81
N LEU A 100 3.30 16.91 -1.01
CA LEU A 100 4.61 16.25 -0.90
C LEU A 100 5.61 16.79 -1.94
N ARG A 101 5.19 16.98 -3.18
CA ARG A 101 6.07 17.53 -4.22
C ARG A 101 6.52 18.96 -3.94
N SER A 102 5.65 19.76 -3.34
CA SER A 102 6.00 21.12 -2.93
C SER A 102 7.05 21.12 -1.82
N ARG A 103 7.01 20.12 -0.92
CA ARG A 103 7.94 19.99 0.21
C ARG A 103 9.23 19.23 -0.16
N TYR A 104 9.12 18.26 -1.08
CA TYR A 104 10.20 17.36 -1.49
C TYR A 104 10.24 17.23 -3.02
N PRO A 105 10.69 18.28 -3.74
CA PRO A 105 10.59 18.35 -5.20
C PRO A 105 11.38 17.25 -5.94
N ASP A 106 12.48 16.79 -5.34
CA ASP A 106 13.37 15.76 -5.91
C ASP A 106 12.98 14.32 -5.55
N SER A 107 11.89 14.13 -4.81
CA SER A 107 11.42 12.82 -4.40
C SER A 107 10.34 12.28 -5.34
N GLY A 108 10.39 10.98 -5.60
CA GLY A 108 9.27 10.25 -6.19
C GLY A 108 8.09 10.15 -5.22
N VAL A 109 6.89 9.91 -5.74
CA VAL A 109 5.69 9.64 -4.94
C VAL A 109 5.13 8.27 -5.29
N LEU A 110 4.89 7.46 -4.27
CA LEU A 110 4.30 6.13 -4.38
C LEU A 110 2.93 6.11 -3.70
N ALA A 111 1.84 5.95 -4.46
CA ALA A 111 0.55 5.58 -3.86
C ALA A 111 0.50 4.07 -3.68
N LEU A 112 0.24 3.61 -2.46
CA LEU A 112 0.22 2.21 -2.06
C LEU A 112 -1.13 1.89 -1.41
N GLN A 113 -1.70 0.72 -1.74
CA GLN A 113 -2.89 0.21 -1.06
C GLN A 113 -2.59 -0.05 0.43
N ALA A 114 -3.61 0.07 1.28
CA ALA A 114 -3.47 -0.03 2.74
C ALA A 114 -3.65 -1.45 3.28
N ASP A 115 -4.11 -2.37 2.46
CA ASP A 115 -4.62 -3.69 2.81
C ASP A 115 -3.80 -4.83 2.20
N LEU A 116 -2.47 -4.65 2.26
CA LEU A 116 -1.46 -5.59 1.76
C LEU A 116 -0.73 -6.28 2.92
N PRO A 117 -1.41 -7.09 3.75
CA PRO A 117 -0.80 -7.64 4.97
C PRO A 117 0.33 -8.63 4.70
N GLY A 118 0.43 -9.15 3.47
CA GLY A 118 1.52 -10.01 3.02
C GLY A 118 2.69 -9.29 2.37
N LEU A 119 2.68 -7.95 2.32
CA LEU A 119 3.75 -7.17 1.70
C LEU A 119 5.10 -7.42 2.35
N CYS A 120 6.11 -7.74 1.52
CA CYS A 120 7.51 -7.80 1.92
C CYS A 120 8.26 -6.53 1.48
N PRO A 121 9.12 -5.97 2.34
CA PRO A 121 9.94 -4.81 1.96
C PRO A 121 10.76 -5.06 0.68
N GLN A 122 11.26 -6.28 0.49
CA GLN A 122 12.07 -6.65 -0.67
C GLN A 122 11.27 -6.58 -1.99
N GLU A 123 10.00 -6.95 -1.98
CA GLU A 123 9.12 -6.84 -3.14
C GLU A 123 8.94 -5.37 -3.54
N LEU A 124 8.68 -4.51 -2.55
CA LEU A 124 8.49 -3.08 -2.78
C LEU A 124 9.80 -2.39 -3.22
N ALA A 125 10.94 -2.78 -2.64
CA ALA A 125 12.26 -2.31 -3.05
C ALA A 125 12.56 -2.71 -4.51
N ALA A 126 12.25 -3.94 -4.91
CA ALA A 126 12.43 -4.42 -6.28
C ALA A 126 11.56 -3.64 -7.27
N VAL A 127 10.31 -3.33 -6.91
CA VAL A 127 9.42 -2.47 -7.71
C VAL A 127 10.04 -1.09 -7.92
N LEU A 128 10.48 -0.43 -6.84
CA LEU A 128 11.07 0.91 -6.93
C LEU A 128 12.38 0.92 -7.73
N THR A 129 13.18 -0.14 -7.65
CA THR A 129 14.39 -0.30 -8.46
C THR A 129 14.08 -0.49 -9.95
N SER A 130 12.97 -1.16 -10.27
CA SER A 130 12.54 -1.44 -11.65
C SER A 130 11.72 -0.31 -12.27
N ALA A 131 11.31 0.67 -11.45
CA ALA A 131 10.47 1.77 -11.91
C ALA A 131 11.24 2.71 -12.83
N PRO A 132 10.63 3.20 -13.93
CA PRO A 132 11.26 4.16 -14.83
C PRO A 132 11.39 5.54 -14.18
N ASN A 133 12.40 6.30 -14.62
CA ASN A 133 12.65 7.67 -14.16
C ASN A 133 11.94 8.75 -15.01
N ASP A 134 11.35 8.36 -16.12
CA ASP A 134 10.76 9.24 -17.13
C ASP A 134 9.24 9.11 -17.26
N SER A 135 8.64 8.16 -16.57
CA SER A 135 7.20 7.89 -16.66
C SER A 135 6.67 7.28 -15.36
N ARG A 136 5.35 7.34 -15.18
CA ARG A 136 4.70 6.64 -14.09
C ARG A 136 4.77 5.13 -14.28
N ALA A 137 4.75 4.41 -13.17
CA ALA A 137 4.67 2.95 -13.17
C ALA A 137 3.55 2.46 -12.25
N LEU A 138 2.96 1.32 -12.57
CA LEU A 138 1.97 0.66 -11.74
C LEU A 138 2.31 -0.81 -11.52
N VAL A 139 1.88 -1.34 -10.38
CA VAL A 139 1.77 -2.78 -10.14
C VAL A 139 0.29 -3.11 -10.02
N ALA A 140 -0.19 -4.02 -10.86
CA ALA A 140 -1.57 -4.49 -10.77
C ALA A 140 -1.76 -5.40 -9.55
N ASP A 141 -2.99 -5.46 -9.01
CA ASP A 141 -3.36 -6.42 -7.98
C ASP A 141 -3.25 -7.88 -8.47
N HIS A 142 -3.54 -8.84 -7.61
CA HIS A 142 -3.48 -10.26 -7.95
C HIS A 142 -4.47 -10.66 -9.06
N ALA A 143 -5.61 -9.95 -9.17
CA ALA A 143 -6.62 -10.16 -10.21
C ALA A 143 -6.23 -9.50 -11.55
N GLY A 144 -5.24 -8.61 -11.57
CA GLY A 144 -4.79 -7.89 -12.76
C GLY A 144 -5.71 -6.74 -13.19
N THR A 145 -6.77 -6.45 -12.42
CA THR A 145 -7.77 -5.41 -12.73
C THR A 145 -7.64 -4.16 -11.89
N GLY A 146 -7.28 -4.31 -10.61
CA GLY A 146 -6.97 -3.21 -9.69
C GLY A 146 -5.49 -2.82 -9.73
N THR A 147 -5.13 -1.86 -8.89
CA THR A 147 -3.76 -1.35 -8.77
C THR A 147 -3.33 -1.44 -7.32
N ALA A 148 -2.30 -2.22 -7.04
CA ALA A 148 -1.71 -2.35 -5.70
C ALA A 148 -0.79 -1.17 -5.38
N ALA A 149 -0.02 -0.72 -6.37
CA ALA A 149 0.90 0.40 -6.24
C ALA A 149 0.95 1.25 -7.51
N LEU A 150 1.02 2.58 -7.36
CA LEU A 150 1.24 3.53 -8.44
C LEU A 150 2.41 4.45 -8.07
N PHE A 151 3.46 4.43 -8.86
CA PHE A 151 4.65 5.25 -8.66
C PHE A 151 4.74 6.37 -9.70
N ALA A 152 5.17 7.54 -9.26
CA ALA A 152 5.55 8.66 -10.13
C ALA A 152 6.91 9.21 -9.69
N PRO A 153 7.92 9.24 -10.56
CA PRO A 153 9.23 9.81 -10.25
C PRO A 153 9.16 11.31 -10.00
N ALA A 154 10.24 11.89 -9.52
CA ALA A 154 10.36 13.35 -9.33
C ALA A 154 9.97 14.11 -10.60
N GLY A 155 9.25 15.23 -10.44
CA GLY A 155 8.79 16.06 -11.55
C GLY A 155 7.55 15.54 -12.30
N ILE A 156 7.16 14.27 -12.16
CA ILE A 156 6.00 13.69 -12.88
C ILE A 156 4.78 13.61 -11.96
N PRO A 157 3.62 14.21 -12.32
CA PRO A 157 2.40 14.15 -11.50
C PRO A 157 1.90 12.72 -11.29
N LEU A 158 1.40 12.38 -10.08
CA LEU A 158 0.95 11.03 -9.74
C LEU A 158 -0.26 10.58 -10.59
N ARG A 159 -1.26 11.45 -10.78
CA ARG A 159 -2.50 11.18 -11.54
C ARG A 159 -3.18 9.87 -11.14
N PRO A 160 -3.64 9.73 -9.89
CA PRO A 160 -4.28 8.51 -9.44
C PRO A 160 -5.63 8.27 -10.13
N ARG A 161 -5.93 6.99 -10.43
CA ARG A 161 -7.15 6.52 -11.07
C ARG A 161 -7.64 5.24 -10.38
N PHE A 162 -7.50 5.16 -9.06
CA PHE A 162 -7.92 4.01 -8.26
C PHE A 162 -9.44 3.78 -8.34
N GLY A 163 -9.86 2.57 -8.00
CA GLY A 163 -11.23 2.08 -8.10
C GLY A 163 -11.37 0.99 -9.16
N ARG A 164 -12.59 0.73 -9.64
CA ARG A 164 -12.86 -0.35 -10.59
C ARG A 164 -12.01 -0.22 -11.84
N ASP A 165 -11.42 -1.33 -12.31
CA ASP A 165 -10.57 -1.42 -13.51
C ASP A 165 -9.40 -0.41 -13.50
N SER A 166 -8.86 -0.10 -12.30
CA SER A 166 -7.84 0.94 -12.13
C SER A 166 -6.54 0.63 -12.88
N ALA A 167 -6.13 -0.64 -12.99
CA ALA A 167 -4.94 -1.01 -13.76
C ALA A 167 -5.08 -0.62 -15.22
N HIS A 168 -6.25 -0.89 -15.83
CA HIS A 168 -6.54 -0.46 -17.21
C HIS A 168 -6.52 1.07 -17.34
N ARG A 169 -7.16 1.78 -16.40
CA ARG A 169 -7.20 3.25 -16.42
C ARG A 169 -5.82 3.89 -16.27
N HIS A 170 -4.98 3.37 -15.38
CA HIS A 170 -3.61 3.86 -15.23
C HIS A 170 -2.77 3.59 -16.48
N ARG A 171 -2.90 2.39 -17.11
CA ARG A 171 -2.22 2.09 -18.39
C ARG A 171 -2.64 3.04 -19.49
N THR A 172 -3.94 3.27 -19.65
CA THR A 172 -4.50 4.18 -20.65
C THR A 172 -4.03 5.62 -20.44
N ASP A 173 -3.83 6.02 -19.18
CA ASP A 173 -3.28 7.34 -18.78
C ASP A 173 -1.73 7.39 -18.84
N GLY A 174 -1.09 6.39 -19.45
CA GLY A 174 0.34 6.36 -19.76
C GLY A 174 1.26 5.84 -18.64
N ALA A 175 0.74 5.16 -17.62
CA ALA A 175 1.60 4.48 -16.65
C ALA A 175 2.07 3.13 -17.21
N ARG A 176 3.39 2.83 -17.06
CA ARG A 176 3.98 1.55 -17.43
C ARG A 176 3.62 0.50 -16.39
N GLU A 177 3.08 -0.64 -16.80
CA GLU A 177 2.90 -1.77 -15.89
C GLU A 177 4.22 -2.49 -15.65
N LEU A 178 4.54 -2.71 -14.36
CA LEU A 178 5.68 -3.49 -13.94
C LEU A 178 5.24 -4.92 -13.64
N HIS A 179 6.08 -5.87 -14.05
CA HIS A 179 5.85 -7.29 -13.83
C HIS A 179 7.00 -7.89 -13.03
N GLY A 180 6.67 -8.76 -12.08
CA GLY A 180 7.64 -9.44 -11.24
C GLY A 180 6.96 -10.39 -10.27
N ASP A 181 7.76 -11.15 -9.54
CA ASP A 181 7.30 -12.06 -8.50
C ASP A 181 7.14 -11.30 -7.17
N TRP A 182 6.01 -10.62 -7.04
CA TRP A 182 5.66 -9.79 -5.88
C TRP A 182 4.29 -10.21 -5.30
N PRO A 183 4.14 -11.45 -4.86
CA PRO A 183 2.84 -11.97 -4.42
C PRO A 183 2.26 -11.20 -3.24
N GLY A 184 3.08 -10.75 -2.28
CA GLY A 184 2.62 -9.99 -1.12
C GLY A 184 2.21 -8.56 -1.44
N LEU A 185 2.87 -7.92 -2.40
CA LEU A 185 2.48 -6.59 -2.88
C LEU A 185 1.18 -6.62 -3.68
N ARG A 186 0.89 -7.71 -4.38
CA ARG A 186 -0.27 -7.83 -5.25
C ARG A 186 -1.51 -8.39 -4.56
N GLN A 187 -1.36 -9.00 -3.38
CA GLN A 187 -2.44 -9.65 -2.66
C GLN A 187 -3.09 -8.69 -1.65
N ASP A 188 -4.04 -7.90 -2.12
CA ASP A 188 -4.98 -7.17 -1.27
C ASP A 188 -6.07 -8.11 -0.72
N VAL A 189 -6.74 -7.69 0.34
CA VAL A 189 -7.73 -8.51 1.03
C VAL A 189 -9.09 -7.83 1.02
N ASP A 190 -9.95 -8.20 0.06
CA ASP A 190 -11.32 -7.69 -0.05
C ASP A 190 -12.39 -8.74 0.29
N THR A 191 -12.12 -10.01 0.02
CA THR A 191 -13.05 -11.13 0.15
C THR A 191 -12.52 -12.21 1.09
N ALA A 192 -13.37 -13.18 1.43
CA ALA A 192 -12.95 -14.36 2.20
C ALA A 192 -11.89 -15.20 1.45
N ALA A 193 -11.97 -15.23 0.12
CA ALA A 193 -10.98 -15.92 -0.71
C ALA A 193 -9.62 -15.23 -0.64
N ASP A 194 -9.58 -13.89 -0.68
CA ASP A 194 -8.34 -13.12 -0.54
C ASP A 194 -7.73 -13.31 0.85
N LEU A 195 -8.59 -13.31 1.90
CA LEU A 195 -8.14 -13.58 3.26
C LEU A 195 -7.49 -14.97 3.36
N ALA A 196 -8.09 -16.02 2.77
CA ALA A 196 -7.52 -17.35 2.74
C ALA A 196 -6.20 -17.41 1.92
N ALA A 197 -6.13 -16.69 0.81
CA ALA A 197 -4.94 -16.60 -0.02
C ALA A 197 -3.77 -15.96 0.76
N VAL A 198 -4.01 -14.83 1.42
CA VAL A 198 -2.97 -14.15 2.19
C VAL A 198 -2.57 -14.93 3.45
N GLN A 199 -3.48 -15.68 4.07
CA GLN A 199 -3.16 -16.59 5.16
C GLN A 199 -2.16 -17.68 4.71
N SER A 200 -2.33 -18.21 3.50
CA SER A 200 -1.43 -19.20 2.91
C SER A 200 -0.07 -18.59 2.53
N LEU A 201 -0.08 -17.37 2.01
CA LEU A 201 1.13 -16.61 1.67
C LEU A 201 1.94 -16.22 2.92
N GLY A 202 1.25 -15.96 4.02
CA GLY A 202 1.77 -15.39 5.25
C GLY A 202 1.50 -13.89 5.34
N THR A 203 1.31 -13.41 6.57
CA THR A 203 0.99 -12.02 6.89
C THR A 203 2.04 -11.41 7.81
N GLY A 204 2.03 -10.10 7.92
CA GLY A 204 2.81 -9.39 8.93
C GLY A 204 2.31 -9.68 10.35
N PRO A 205 3.11 -9.25 11.37
CA PRO A 205 2.87 -9.61 12.77
C PRO A 205 1.52 -9.13 13.34
N ALA A 206 1.05 -7.95 12.92
CA ALA A 206 -0.20 -7.39 13.44
C ALA A 206 -1.42 -8.19 12.96
N THR A 207 -1.46 -8.51 11.67
CA THR A 207 -2.52 -9.32 11.09
C THR A 207 -2.47 -10.76 11.62
N ALA A 208 -1.30 -11.37 11.71
CA ALA A 208 -1.14 -12.71 12.28
C ALA A 208 -1.59 -12.79 13.75
N ALA A 209 -1.30 -11.78 14.55
CA ALA A 209 -1.73 -11.71 15.95
C ALA A 209 -3.27 -11.64 16.05
N LEU A 210 -3.90 -10.82 15.22
CA LEU A 210 -5.37 -10.74 15.18
C LEU A 210 -6.00 -12.05 14.72
N LEU A 211 -5.50 -12.66 13.65
CA LEU A 211 -6.04 -13.93 13.14
C LEU A 211 -5.93 -15.03 14.19
N ARG A 212 -4.83 -15.08 14.95
CA ARG A 212 -4.66 -16.01 16.08
C ARG A 212 -5.70 -15.77 17.18
N GLU A 213 -5.93 -14.51 17.56
CA GLU A 213 -6.93 -14.14 18.57
C GLU A 213 -8.33 -14.56 18.13
N LEU A 214 -8.64 -14.47 16.83
CA LEU A 214 -9.92 -14.84 16.26
C LEU A 214 -10.04 -16.34 15.94
N GLU A 215 -9.03 -17.13 16.31
CA GLU A 215 -8.96 -18.58 16.02
C GLU A 215 -9.04 -18.90 14.51
N LEU A 216 -8.64 -17.96 13.67
CA LEU A 216 -8.59 -18.15 12.23
C LEU A 216 -7.21 -18.68 11.81
N PRO A 217 -7.08 -19.41 10.68
CA PRO A 217 -5.79 -19.82 10.14
C PRO A 217 -4.88 -18.61 9.92
N TYR A 218 -3.61 -18.75 10.25
CA TYR A 218 -2.61 -17.71 10.01
C TYR A 218 -1.22 -18.29 9.77
N ARG A 219 -0.40 -17.53 9.05
CA ARG A 219 1.03 -17.76 8.88
C ARG A 219 1.75 -16.41 8.95
N VAL A 220 2.83 -16.34 9.69
CA VAL A 220 3.68 -15.15 9.69
C VAL A 220 4.61 -15.24 8.49
N ARG A 221 4.66 -14.20 7.68
CA ARG A 221 5.61 -14.12 6.57
C ARG A 221 6.99 -13.75 7.12
N GLU A 222 7.94 -14.66 6.96
CA GLU A 222 9.32 -14.41 7.34
C GLU A 222 9.93 -13.38 6.38
N THR A 223 10.49 -12.32 6.92
CA THR A 223 11.34 -11.40 6.17
C THR A 223 12.66 -12.13 5.95
N VAL A 224 12.90 -12.60 4.74
CA VAL A 224 14.21 -13.17 4.40
C VAL A 224 15.22 -12.04 4.48
N THR A 225 15.96 -12.02 5.59
CA THR A 225 17.16 -11.19 5.68
C THR A 225 18.19 -11.86 4.76
N GLN A 226 18.27 -11.42 3.52
CA GLN A 226 19.40 -11.79 2.67
C GLN A 226 20.64 -11.21 3.32
N VAL A 227 21.34 -12.06 4.08
CA VAL A 227 22.73 -11.80 4.42
C VAL A 227 23.46 -11.82 3.08
N CYS A 228 23.93 -10.63 2.67
CA CYS A 228 24.78 -10.49 1.51
C CYS A 228 26.02 -11.39 1.74
N GLY A 229 26.01 -12.60 1.18
CA GLY A 229 27.19 -13.41 1.12
C GLY A 229 28.24 -12.72 0.23
N PRO A 230 29.53 -12.84 0.52
CA PRO A 230 30.57 -12.21 -0.28
C PRO A 230 30.44 -12.71 -1.74
N VAL A 231 30.39 -11.74 -2.66
CA VAL A 231 30.48 -11.98 -4.10
C VAL A 231 31.79 -12.76 -4.35
N PRO A 232 31.79 -13.94 -4.99
CA PRO A 232 33.02 -14.58 -5.37
C PRO A 232 33.79 -13.64 -6.33
N ALA A 233 35.05 -13.37 -6.02
CA ALA A 233 35.94 -12.59 -6.86
C ALA A 233 36.18 -13.31 -8.21
N PRO A 234 36.44 -12.55 -9.30
CA PRO A 234 36.61 -13.07 -10.65
C PRO A 234 37.80 -14.02 -10.82
#